data_876a47ce7f0cbf63f4d7b93025c9154d
#
_entry.id   876a47ce7f0cbf63f4d7b93025c9154d
#
_cell.length_a   1.000
_cell.length_b   1.000
_cell.length_c   1.000
_cell.angle_alpha   90.00
_cell.angle_beta   90.00
_cell.angle_gamma   90.00
#
_symmetry.space_group_name_H-M   'P 1'
#
loop_
_entity.id
_entity.type
_entity.pdbx_description
1 polymer ?
#
loop_
_entity_poly.entity_id
_entity_poly.type
_entity_poly.pdbx_seq_one_letter_code
_entity_poly.pdbx_strand_id
1 'polypeptide(L)'
;EETAPEMTTDLGLASPSVLLMEAQTGTVLYEKNASEQRSPASITKIMTLILIFDAIESGQISLDDTVTVSEYAASMGGSQVFLEPNETQTVDTMIKCISVASANDACVAMAEFICGSEAAFVEKMNERAKGLGMNDTTFVNCCGLDTDGHMTSAYDVALMSRELTIKYPQIHDYSTIWMDTITHVTRRGSEEFGLANTNKLIRQYQYATGLKTGS
;
A
#
# COMPACT_ATOMS: atom_id res chain seq x y z
N GLU A 1 24.10 10.25 -29.99
CA GLU A 1 23.43 10.23 -28.66
C GLU A 1 22.47 11.40 -28.63
N GLU A 2 21.19 11.12 -28.87
CA GLU A 2 20.13 12.11 -28.81
C GLU A 2 19.71 12.19 -27.34
N THR A 3 20.16 13.23 -26.64
CA THR A 3 19.70 13.55 -25.31
C THR A 3 18.22 13.92 -25.41
N ALA A 4 17.36 13.17 -24.73
CA ALA A 4 15.95 13.53 -24.60
C ALA A 4 15.84 14.98 -24.06
N PRO A 5 14.91 15.79 -24.57
CA PRO A 5 14.76 17.16 -24.11
C PRO A 5 14.38 17.16 -22.63
N GLU A 6 15.19 17.80 -21.79
CA GLU A 6 14.78 18.14 -20.42
C GLU A 6 13.48 18.95 -20.49
N MET A 7 12.41 18.38 -19.98
CA MET A 7 11.16 19.14 -19.81
C MET A 7 11.36 20.13 -18.65
N THR A 8 11.81 21.32 -18.99
CA THR A 8 12.04 22.43 -18.05
C THR A 8 10.76 23.21 -17.71
N THR A 9 9.59 22.70 -18.08
CA THR A 9 8.31 23.40 -17.85
C THR A 9 7.82 23.11 -16.44
N ASP A 10 7.83 24.12 -15.58
CA ASP A 10 7.16 24.02 -14.28
C ASP A 10 5.64 23.86 -14.50
N LEU A 11 5.10 22.74 -14.06
CA LEU A 11 3.67 22.44 -14.16
C LEU A 11 2.82 23.19 -13.13
N GLY A 12 3.42 24.02 -12.29
CA GLY A 12 2.72 24.80 -11.26
C GLY A 12 2.03 23.93 -10.18
N LEU A 13 2.53 22.72 -9.96
CA LEU A 13 1.94 21.80 -8.98
C LEU A 13 2.20 22.27 -7.55
N ALA A 14 1.14 22.29 -6.73
CA ALA A 14 1.22 22.71 -5.33
C ALA A 14 1.97 21.70 -4.44
N SER A 15 2.04 20.43 -4.84
CA SER A 15 2.76 19.39 -4.09
C SER A 15 4.24 19.73 -3.98
N PRO A 16 4.85 19.60 -2.79
CA PRO A 16 6.27 19.92 -2.58
C PRO A 16 7.23 18.95 -3.25
N SER A 17 6.82 17.68 -3.42
CA SER A 17 7.58 16.65 -4.12
C SER A 17 6.67 15.93 -5.11
N VAL A 18 7.14 15.76 -6.35
CA VAL A 18 6.37 15.18 -7.45
C VAL A 18 7.27 14.33 -8.33
N LEU A 19 6.75 13.22 -8.81
CA LEU A 19 7.35 12.44 -9.89
C LEU A 19 6.26 11.96 -10.85
N LEU A 20 6.52 12.07 -12.13
CA LEU A 20 5.76 11.44 -13.21
C LEU A 20 6.66 10.45 -13.93
N MET A 21 6.27 9.18 -13.93
CA MET A 21 7.03 8.09 -14.54
C MET A 21 6.14 7.33 -15.53
N GLU A 22 6.67 6.99 -16.69
CA GLU A 22 6.03 6.05 -17.58
C GLU A 22 6.20 4.63 -17.01
N ALA A 23 5.09 3.90 -16.82
CA ALA A 23 5.08 2.67 -16.05
C ALA A 23 5.80 1.49 -16.71
N GLN A 24 5.72 1.33 -18.03
CA GLN A 24 6.32 0.19 -18.74
C GLN A 24 7.83 0.27 -18.77
N THR A 25 8.38 1.44 -19.08
CA THR A 25 9.81 1.65 -19.23
C THR A 25 10.50 2.14 -17.96
N GLY A 26 9.75 2.76 -17.03
CA GLY A 26 10.33 3.45 -15.88
C GLY A 26 10.94 4.82 -16.23
N THR A 27 10.66 5.35 -17.42
CA THR A 27 11.18 6.66 -17.84
C THR A 27 10.54 7.77 -17.01
N VAL A 28 11.36 8.63 -16.40
CA VAL A 28 10.91 9.81 -15.69
C VAL A 28 10.55 10.90 -16.70
N LEU A 29 9.32 11.39 -16.66
CA LEU A 29 8.80 12.42 -17.57
C LEU A 29 8.77 13.80 -16.91
N TYR A 30 8.62 13.87 -15.59
CA TYR A 30 8.65 15.10 -14.81
C TYR A 30 9.05 14.81 -13.37
N GLU A 31 9.84 15.67 -12.78
CA GLU A 31 10.20 15.59 -11.37
C GLU A 31 10.28 16.96 -10.70
N LYS A 32 9.98 17.00 -9.41
CA LYS A 32 10.14 18.16 -8.52
C LYS A 32 10.50 17.64 -7.15
N ASN A 33 11.70 17.97 -6.65
CA ASN A 33 12.19 17.51 -5.34
C ASN A 33 11.96 16.00 -5.12
N ALA A 34 12.19 15.18 -6.17
CA ALA A 34 11.78 13.78 -6.19
C ALA A 34 12.56 12.90 -5.20
N SER A 35 13.80 13.29 -4.85
CA SER A 35 14.65 12.58 -3.87
C SER A 35 14.57 13.16 -2.45
N GLU A 36 13.73 14.15 -2.20
CA GLU A 36 13.54 14.70 -0.87
C GLU A 36 12.83 13.68 0.03
N GLN A 37 13.47 13.35 1.16
CA GLN A 37 12.89 12.42 2.13
C GLN A 37 11.70 13.05 2.87
N ARG A 38 10.60 12.30 2.91
CA ARG A 38 9.34 12.69 3.55
C ARG A 38 8.70 11.48 4.22
N SER A 39 7.86 11.73 5.23
CA SER A 39 6.99 10.71 5.80
C SER A 39 5.97 10.23 4.74
N PRO A 40 5.92 8.92 4.45
CA PRO A 40 5.02 8.38 3.43
C PRO A 40 3.56 8.26 3.89
N ALA A 41 3.29 8.30 5.18
CA ALA A 41 1.99 7.96 5.74
C ALA A 41 1.47 6.63 5.13
N SER A 42 0.19 6.52 4.84
CA SER A 42 -0.42 5.29 4.30
C SER A 42 0.05 4.88 2.90
N ILE A 43 0.86 5.68 2.21
CA ILE A 43 1.52 5.25 0.97
C ILE A 43 2.46 4.06 1.23
N THR A 44 2.97 3.91 2.45
CA THR A 44 3.67 2.72 2.94
C THR A 44 3.00 1.41 2.56
N LYS A 45 1.67 1.37 2.54
CA LYS A 45 0.87 0.17 2.24
C LYS A 45 1.04 -0.36 0.83
N ILE A 46 1.62 0.41 -0.09
CA ILE A 46 2.02 -0.09 -1.40
C ILE A 46 3.05 -1.20 -1.23
N MET A 47 4.06 -1.01 -0.37
CA MET A 47 5.06 -2.06 -0.08
C MET A 47 4.42 -3.24 0.67
N THR A 48 3.51 -3.00 1.59
CA THR A 48 2.76 -4.05 2.27
C THR A 48 2.00 -4.93 1.26
N LEU A 49 1.32 -4.31 0.30
CA LEU A 49 0.61 -5.02 -0.77
C LEU A 49 1.57 -5.80 -1.69
N ILE A 50 2.74 -5.23 -2.03
CA ILE A 50 3.77 -5.96 -2.80
C ILE A 50 4.15 -7.26 -2.08
N LEU A 51 4.45 -7.21 -0.78
CA LEU A 51 4.83 -8.40 -0.03
C LEU A 51 3.70 -9.43 0.09
N ILE A 52 2.46 -8.98 0.18
CA ILE A 52 1.30 -9.88 0.16
C ILE A 52 1.23 -10.62 -1.19
N PHE A 53 1.36 -9.89 -2.31
CA PHE A 53 1.34 -10.50 -3.64
C PHE A 53 2.59 -11.35 -3.92
N ASP A 54 3.77 -10.96 -3.41
CA ASP A 54 4.98 -11.81 -3.46
C ASP A 54 4.74 -13.16 -2.74
N ALA A 55 4.06 -13.14 -1.58
CA ALA A 55 3.71 -14.35 -0.83
C ALA A 55 2.66 -15.22 -1.58
N ILE A 56 1.72 -14.60 -2.28
CA ILE A 56 0.74 -15.32 -3.12
C ILE A 56 1.45 -15.94 -4.34
N GLU A 57 2.29 -15.16 -5.02
CA GLU A 57 3.03 -15.63 -6.20
C GLU A 57 3.95 -16.82 -5.89
N SER A 58 4.61 -16.79 -4.73
CA SER A 58 5.47 -17.88 -4.27
C SER A 58 4.70 -19.13 -3.79
N GLY A 59 3.38 -19.05 -3.68
CA GLY A 59 2.55 -20.13 -3.15
C GLY A 59 2.62 -20.27 -1.62
N GLN A 60 3.20 -19.30 -0.92
CA GLN A 60 3.23 -19.30 0.55
C GLN A 60 1.84 -19.12 1.14
N ILE A 61 1.01 -18.29 0.51
CA ILE A 61 -0.38 -18.04 0.87
C ILE A 61 -1.27 -18.05 -0.38
N SER A 62 -2.58 -18.17 -0.19
CA SER A 62 -3.59 -18.04 -1.25
C SER A 62 -4.67 -17.02 -0.86
N LEU A 63 -5.43 -16.53 -1.85
CA LEU A 63 -6.51 -15.56 -1.60
C LEU A 63 -7.60 -16.08 -0.65
N ASP A 64 -7.83 -17.40 -0.67
CA ASP A 64 -8.85 -18.08 0.15
C ASP A 64 -8.36 -18.45 1.55
N ASP A 65 -7.07 -18.28 1.84
CA ASP A 65 -6.52 -18.60 3.15
C ASP A 65 -7.16 -17.74 4.23
N THR A 66 -7.38 -18.34 5.39
CA THR A 66 -7.99 -17.69 6.55
C THR A 66 -6.91 -17.03 7.41
N VAL A 67 -7.04 -15.73 7.62
CA VAL A 67 -6.21 -14.91 8.51
C VAL A 67 -6.94 -14.71 9.82
N THR A 68 -6.31 -15.08 10.94
CA THR A 68 -6.82 -14.83 12.29
C THR A 68 -6.21 -13.54 12.82
N VAL A 69 -7.05 -12.64 13.30
CA VAL A 69 -6.65 -11.33 13.82
C VAL A 69 -6.15 -11.45 15.26
N SER A 70 -4.94 -10.98 15.54
CA SER A 70 -4.39 -10.91 16.89
C SER A 70 -4.96 -9.73 17.69
N GLU A 71 -4.77 -9.75 19.02
CA GLU A 71 -5.07 -8.61 19.87
C GLU A 71 -4.27 -7.36 19.46
N TYR A 72 -3.01 -7.56 19.02
CA TYR A 72 -2.15 -6.47 18.58
C TYR A 72 -2.69 -5.84 17.28
N ALA A 73 -3.01 -6.66 16.27
CA ALA A 73 -3.58 -6.17 15.03
C ALA A 73 -4.90 -5.41 15.25
N ALA A 74 -5.79 -5.98 16.09
CA ALA A 74 -7.07 -5.35 16.44
C ALA A 74 -6.91 -4.04 17.24
N SER A 75 -5.77 -3.81 17.89
CA SER A 75 -5.49 -2.60 18.68
C SER A 75 -5.00 -1.42 17.83
N MET A 76 -4.78 -1.61 16.53
CA MET A 76 -4.24 -0.56 15.67
C MET A 76 -5.17 0.67 15.61
N GLY A 77 -4.56 1.83 15.78
CA GLY A 77 -5.22 3.12 15.59
C GLY A 77 -5.14 3.63 14.14
N GLY A 78 -5.67 4.82 13.91
CA GLY A 78 -5.72 5.44 12.60
C GLY A 78 -6.83 4.85 11.71
N SER A 79 -6.59 4.78 10.41
CA SER A 79 -7.53 4.15 9.47
C SER A 79 -7.63 2.65 9.75
N GLN A 80 -8.84 2.15 9.96
CA GLN A 80 -9.08 0.75 10.32
C GLN A 80 -10.49 0.32 9.89
N VAL A 81 -10.71 -0.98 9.83
CA VAL A 81 -12.02 -1.58 9.56
C VAL A 81 -12.60 -2.27 10.81
N PHE A 82 -11.99 -2.02 11.97
CA PHE A 82 -12.44 -2.48 13.29
C PHE A 82 -12.49 -4.01 13.44
N LEU A 83 -11.44 -4.70 12.95
CA LEU A 83 -11.27 -6.13 13.15
C LEU A 83 -11.18 -6.45 14.65
N GLU A 84 -11.91 -7.47 15.10
CA GLU A 84 -11.88 -7.90 16.51
C GLU A 84 -10.80 -8.99 16.73
N PRO A 85 -10.26 -9.11 17.96
CA PRO A 85 -9.37 -10.21 18.30
C PRO A 85 -10.03 -11.58 18.06
N ASN A 86 -9.29 -12.49 17.43
CA ASN A 86 -9.74 -13.82 17.00
C ASN A 86 -10.79 -13.83 15.89
N GLU A 87 -11.17 -12.69 15.34
CA GLU A 87 -11.91 -12.63 14.08
C GLU A 87 -11.10 -13.25 12.96
N THR A 88 -11.77 -13.85 11.99
CA THR A 88 -11.14 -14.42 10.81
C THR A 88 -11.67 -13.76 9.54
N GLN A 89 -10.77 -13.47 8.61
CA GLN A 89 -11.09 -12.96 7.29
C GLN A 89 -10.21 -13.68 6.26
N THR A 90 -10.62 -13.69 4.99
CA THR A 90 -9.76 -14.21 3.93
C THR A 90 -8.66 -13.23 3.56
N VAL A 91 -7.57 -13.74 2.98
CA VAL A 91 -6.51 -12.89 2.40
C VAL A 91 -7.09 -11.90 1.38
N ASP A 92 -8.02 -12.35 0.53
CA ASP A 92 -8.73 -11.49 -0.44
C ASP A 92 -9.42 -10.31 0.26
N THR A 93 -10.17 -10.57 1.33
CA THR A 93 -10.84 -9.52 2.12
C THR A 93 -9.83 -8.57 2.77
N MET A 94 -8.72 -9.10 3.28
CA MET A 94 -7.67 -8.26 3.88
C MET A 94 -7.02 -7.32 2.85
N ILE A 95 -6.71 -7.80 1.64
CA ILE A 95 -6.21 -6.96 0.54
C ILE A 95 -7.21 -5.85 0.22
N LYS A 96 -8.49 -6.17 0.15
CA LYS A 96 -9.57 -5.20 -0.08
C LYS A 96 -9.60 -4.13 1.01
N CYS A 97 -9.55 -4.51 2.28
CA CYS A 97 -9.52 -3.59 3.42
C CYS A 97 -8.32 -2.64 3.36
N ILE A 98 -7.14 -3.15 3.02
CA ILE A 98 -5.90 -2.38 2.90
C ILE A 98 -5.98 -1.40 1.73
N SER A 99 -6.40 -1.88 0.56
CA SER A 99 -6.40 -1.10 -0.67
C SER A 99 -7.49 -0.01 -0.67
N VAL A 100 -8.70 -0.35 -0.25
CA VAL A 100 -9.87 0.53 -0.31
C VAL A 100 -9.96 1.45 0.90
N ALA A 101 -9.98 0.88 2.10
CA ALA A 101 -10.19 1.62 3.36
C ALA A 101 -8.89 2.03 4.06
N SER A 102 -7.73 1.65 3.53
CA SER A 102 -6.43 1.95 4.17
C SER A 102 -6.27 1.35 5.57
N ALA A 103 -6.81 0.16 5.82
CA ALA A 103 -6.95 -0.46 7.13
C ALA A 103 -5.60 -0.86 7.75
N ASN A 104 -5.23 -0.23 8.87
CA ASN A 104 -4.00 -0.51 9.61
C ASN A 104 -4.07 -1.89 10.32
N ASP A 105 -5.22 -2.23 10.89
CA ASP A 105 -5.50 -3.52 11.50
C ASP A 105 -5.32 -4.68 10.51
N ALA A 106 -5.83 -4.54 9.30
CA ALA A 106 -5.62 -5.53 8.24
C ALA A 106 -4.15 -5.64 7.80
N CYS A 107 -3.39 -4.53 7.75
CA CYS A 107 -1.95 -4.55 7.45
C CYS A 107 -1.18 -5.37 8.47
N VAL A 108 -1.39 -5.12 9.76
CA VAL A 108 -0.69 -5.84 10.83
C VAL A 108 -1.10 -7.30 10.85
N ALA A 109 -2.40 -7.61 10.69
CA ALA A 109 -2.87 -9.00 10.60
C ALA A 109 -2.18 -9.77 9.46
N MET A 110 -2.04 -9.16 8.28
CA MET A 110 -1.35 -9.77 7.15
C MET A 110 0.16 -9.89 7.39
N ALA A 111 0.79 -8.89 8.02
CA ALA A 111 2.21 -8.95 8.36
C ALA A 111 2.52 -10.11 9.32
N GLU A 112 1.69 -10.29 10.35
CA GLU A 112 1.80 -11.42 11.28
C GLU A 112 1.52 -12.76 10.59
N PHE A 113 0.53 -12.81 9.70
CA PHE A 113 0.17 -14.03 8.97
C PHE A 113 1.30 -14.52 8.05
N ILE A 114 1.99 -13.59 7.35
CA ILE A 114 3.05 -13.93 6.39
C ILE A 114 4.39 -14.20 7.10
N CYS A 115 4.74 -13.39 8.11
CA CYS A 115 6.07 -13.37 8.72
C CYS A 115 6.09 -13.75 10.20
N GLY A 116 4.95 -14.00 10.84
CA GLY A 116 4.84 -14.30 12.26
C GLY A 116 4.89 -13.07 13.19
N SER A 117 5.36 -11.92 12.70
CA SER A 117 5.35 -10.65 13.43
C SER A 117 5.42 -9.46 12.46
N GLU A 118 4.95 -8.29 12.90
CA GLU A 118 5.15 -7.04 12.15
C GLU A 118 6.64 -6.70 12.00
N ALA A 119 7.46 -6.91 13.03
CA ALA A 119 8.89 -6.63 12.97
C ALA A 119 9.60 -7.43 11.86
N ALA A 120 9.34 -8.73 11.77
CA ALA A 120 9.90 -9.58 10.70
C ALA A 120 9.38 -9.17 9.31
N PHE A 121 8.14 -8.72 9.22
CA PHE A 121 7.57 -8.21 7.97
C PHE A 121 8.25 -6.89 7.55
N VAL A 122 8.51 -5.98 8.48
CA VAL A 122 9.21 -4.71 8.22
C VAL A 122 10.64 -4.94 7.74
N GLU A 123 11.34 -5.94 8.28
CA GLU A 123 12.65 -6.34 7.74
C GLU A 123 12.55 -6.70 6.26
N LYS A 124 11.57 -7.51 5.88
CA LYS A 124 11.31 -7.85 4.46
C LYS A 124 10.90 -6.64 3.63
N MET A 125 10.14 -5.70 4.18
CA MET A 125 9.81 -4.45 3.47
C MET A 125 11.09 -3.67 3.12
N ASN A 126 12.03 -3.55 4.05
CA ASN A 126 13.30 -2.86 3.80
C ASN A 126 14.21 -3.63 2.84
N GLU A 127 14.26 -4.97 2.92
CA GLU A 127 14.98 -5.80 1.95
C GLU A 127 14.40 -5.61 0.53
N ARG A 128 13.08 -5.61 0.41
CA ARG A 128 12.38 -5.43 -0.87
C ARG A 128 12.62 -4.05 -1.44
N ALA A 129 12.56 -3.01 -0.60
CA ALA A 129 12.87 -1.63 -0.99
C ALA A 129 14.30 -1.52 -1.53
N LYS A 130 15.27 -2.11 -0.84
CA LYS A 130 16.67 -2.16 -1.29
C LYS A 130 16.80 -2.87 -2.64
N GLY A 131 16.10 -3.99 -2.83
CA GLY A 131 16.07 -4.73 -4.09
C GLY A 131 15.48 -3.92 -5.26
N LEU A 132 14.58 -2.98 -4.99
CA LEU A 132 14.00 -2.07 -5.97
C LEU A 132 14.84 -0.79 -6.22
N GLY A 133 15.94 -0.59 -5.48
CA GLY A 133 16.75 0.61 -5.58
C GLY A 133 16.16 1.83 -4.86
N MET A 134 15.27 1.61 -3.89
CA MET A 134 14.64 2.67 -3.09
C MET A 134 15.61 3.17 -2.00
N ASN A 135 16.59 3.98 -2.40
CA ASN A 135 17.71 4.37 -1.55
C ASN A 135 17.37 5.44 -0.50
N ASP A 136 16.24 6.13 -0.66
CA ASP A 136 15.77 7.17 0.25
C ASP A 136 14.70 6.64 1.22
N THR A 137 14.48 5.32 1.26
CA THR A 137 13.38 4.70 2.00
C THR A 137 13.86 3.86 3.18
N THR A 138 13.22 4.09 4.31
CA THR A 138 13.30 3.22 5.50
C THR A 138 11.89 3.03 6.05
N PHE A 139 11.44 1.78 6.14
CA PHE A 139 10.19 1.42 6.79
C PHE A 139 10.44 1.03 8.24
N VAL A 140 9.60 1.52 9.15
CA VAL A 140 9.63 1.23 10.59
C VAL A 140 8.37 0.48 11.04
N ASN A 141 7.29 0.60 10.28
CA ASN A 141 6.05 -0.16 10.45
C ASN A 141 5.42 -0.48 9.10
N CYS A 142 4.43 -1.37 9.08
CA CYS A 142 3.79 -1.81 7.85
C CYS A 142 2.58 -0.97 7.41
N CYS A 143 2.17 0.01 8.21
CA CYS A 143 0.94 0.79 7.98
C CYS A 143 1.18 2.20 7.48
N GLY A 144 2.31 2.80 7.85
CA GLY A 144 2.62 4.21 7.61
C GLY A 144 2.20 5.13 8.76
N LEU A 145 2.11 4.62 9.98
CA LEU A 145 1.97 5.45 11.17
C LEU A 145 3.24 6.26 11.39
N ASP A 146 3.08 7.53 11.75
CA ASP A 146 4.20 8.44 11.98
C ASP A 146 5.13 7.88 13.05
N THR A 147 6.37 7.68 12.65
CA THR A 147 7.42 7.11 13.50
C THR A 147 8.76 7.69 13.04
N ASP A 148 9.61 8.03 13.98
CA ASP A 148 10.95 8.55 13.69
C ASP A 148 11.71 7.59 12.76
N GLY A 149 12.26 8.13 11.68
CA GLY A 149 12.99 7.37 10.68
C GLY A 149 12.14 6.65 9.63
N HIS A 150 10.80 6.70 9.71
CA HIS A 150 9.90 6.16 8.68
C HIS A 150 9.77 7.13 7.52
N MET A 151 10.62 6.97 6.50
CA MET A 151 10.81 7.95 5.43
C MET A 151 10.85 7.30 4.06
N THR A 152 10.49 8.08 3.04
CA THR A 152 10.59 7.72 1.61
C THR A 152 10.78 9.00 0.78
N SER A 153 10.89 8.85 -0.55
CA SER A 153 10.91 9.94 -1.51
C SER A 153 9.87 9.73 -2.60
N ALA A 154 9.51 10.78 -3.34
CA ALA A 154 8.59 10.65 -4.47
C ALA A 154 9.14 9.70 -5.55
N TYR A 155 10.45 9.69 -5.77
CA TYR A 155 11.10 8.75 -6.66
C TYR A 155 10.94 7.30 -6.20
N ASP A 156 11.21 7.02 -4.94
CA ASP A 156 11.08 5.68 -4.38
C ASP A 156 9.61 5.19 -4.38
N VAL A 157 8.67 6.09 -4.09
CA VAL A 157 7.24 5.77 -4.21
C VAL A 157 6.87 5.37 -5.64
N ALA A 158 7.42 6.05 -6.65
CA ALA A 158 7.20 5.67 -8.04
C ALA A 158 7.78 4.29 -8.36
N LEU A 159 8.96 3.95 -7.84
CA LEU A 159 9.57 2.63 -8.02
C LEU A 159 8.69 1.51 -7.47
N MET A 160 8.23 1.62 -6.22
CA MET A 160 7.36 0.58 -5.65
C MET A 160 5.96 0.57 -6.29
N SER A 161 5.42 1.74 -6.68
CA SER A 161 4.14 1.80 -7.39
C SER A 161 4.21 1.11 -8.74
N ARG A 162 5.30 1.33 -9.48
CA ARG A 162 5.58 0.65 -10.75
C ARG A 162 5.69 -0.85 -10.55
N GLU A 163 6.46 -1.31 -9.55
CA GLU A 163 6.58 -2.74 -9.23
C GLU A 163 5.22 -3.37 -8.96
N LEU A 164 4.40 -2.75 -8.11
CA LEU A 164 3.07 -3.28 -7.79
C LEU A 164 2.16 -3.34 -9.02
N THR A 165 2.13 -2.30 -9.85
CA THR A 165 1.21 -2.22 -10.99
C THR A 165 1.63 -3.08 -12.17
N ILE A 166 2.92 -3.23 -12.43
CA ILE A 166 3.43 -4.00 -13.57
C ILE A 166 3.53 -5.48 -13.24
N LYS A 167 4.07 -5.82 -12.08
CA LYS A 167 4.23 -7.22 -11.66
C LYS A 167 2.90 -7.85 -11.24
N TYR A 168 2.05 -7.08 -10.57
CA TYR A 168 0.79 -7.55 -10.01
C TYR A 168 -0.40 -6.70 -10.48
N PRO A 169 -0.73 -6.74 -11.79
CA PRO A 169 -1.81 -5.92 -12.35
C PRO A 169 -3.18 -6.20 -11.73
N GLN A 170 -3.36 -7.35 -11.08
CA GLN A 170 -4.57 -7.68 -10.30
C GLN A 170 -4.83 -6.73 -9.13
N ILE A 171 -3.84 -5.92 -8.71
CA ILE A 171 -4.09 -4.86 -7.72
C ILE A 171 -5.19 -3.89 -8.17
N HIS A 172 -5.36 -3.71 -9.47
CA HIS A 172 -6.39 -2.82 -10.01
C HIS A 172 -7.81 -3.33 -9.77
N ASP A 173 -8.00 -4.63 -9.56
CA ASP A 173 -9.30 -5.20 -9.17
C ASP A 173 -9.74 -4.72 -7.78
N TYR A 174 -8.80 -4.32 -6.93
CA TYR A 174 -9.04 -3.76 -5.60
C TYR A 174 -8.97 -2.23 -5.58
N SER A 175 -7.94 -1.65 -6.16
CA SER A 175 -7.67 -0.21 -6.08
C SER A 175 -8.70 0.66 -6.82
N THR A 176 -9.45 0.08 -7.74
CA THR A 176 -10.54 0.74 -8.47
C THR A 176 -11.91 0.61 -7.80
N ILE A 177 -12.05 -0.17 -6.74
CA ILE A 177 -13.30 -0.26 -5.98
C ILE A 177 -13.57 1.09 -5.31
N TRP A 178 -14.74 1.69 -5.60
CA TRP A 178 -15.16 2.92 -4.93
C TRP A 178 -15.78 2.65 -3.56
N MET A 179 -16.71 1.72 -3.50
CA MET A 179 -17.38 1.28 -2.26
C MET A 179 -17.62 -0.23 -2.31
N ASP A 180 -17.49 -0.87 -1.17
CA ASP A 180 -17.80 -2.29 -0.99
C ASP A 180 -18.22 -2.53 0.48
N THR A 181 -18.49 -3.78 0.81
CA THR A 181 -18.89 -4.20 2.15
C THR A 181 -18.09 -5.44 2.55
N ILE A 182 -17.69 -5.52 3.79
CA ILE A 182 -17.17 -6.75 4.41
C ILE A 182 -18.11 -7.20 5.51
N THR A 183 -18.07 -8.48 5.87
CA THR A 183 -18.86 -9.03 6.97
C THR A 183 -17.91 -9.41 8.12
N HIS A 184 -18.09 -8.76 9.27
CA HIS A 184 -17.49 -9.21 10.52
C HIS A 184 -18.27 -10.38 11.06
N VAL A 185 -17.59 -11.48 11.35
CA VAL A 185 -18.18 -12.63 12.05
C VAL A 185 -17.44 -12.78 13.37
N THR A 186 -18.09 -12.38 14.45
CA THR A 186 -17.55 -12.39 15.81
C THR A 186 -18.43 -13.22 16.74
N ARG A 187 -18.02 -13.34 17.98
CA ARG A 187 -18.85 -14.01 19.02
C ARG A 187 -20.20 -13.32 19.26
N ARG A 188 -20.35 -12.05 18.85
CA ARG A 188 -21.57 -11.25 18.99
C ARG A 188 -22.54 -11.45 17.83
N GLY A 189 -22.12 -12.13 16.78
CA GLY A 189 -22.91 -12.36 15.56
C GLY A 189 -22.19 -11.83 14.30
N SER A 190 -22.96 -11.65 13.24
CA SER A 190 -22.49 -11.12 11.96
C SER A 190 -22.95 -9.67 11.79
N GLU A 191 -22.04 -8.80 11.37
CA GLU A 191 -22.31 -7.38 11.10
C GLU A 191 -21.64 -6.97 9.80
N GLU A 192 -22.35 -6.22 8.94
CA GLU A 192 -21.79 -5.66 7.72
C GLU A 192 -21.08 -4.34 8.00
N PHE A 193 -19.91 -4.15 7.40
CA PHE A 193 -19.12 -2.93 7.49
C PHE A 193 -18.81 -2.40 6.10
N GLY A 194 -19.19 -1.13 5.85
CA GLY A 194 -18.99 -0.46 4.57
C GLY A 194 -17.55 0.03 4.38
N LEU A 195 -16.95 -0.28 3.24
CA LEU A 195 -15.68 0.24 2.79
C LEU A 195 -15.90 1.39 1.80
N ALA A 196 -15.11 2.45 1.91
CA ALA A 196 -15.06 3.54 0.95
C ALA A 196 -13.62 3.85 0.57
N ASN A 197 -13.36 4.00 -0.73
CA ASN A 197 -12.02 4.28 -1.22
C ASN A 197 -11.55 5.67 -0.79
N THR A 198 -10.36 5.74 -0.22
CA THR A 198 -9.75 7.00 0.18
C THR A 198 -9.31 7.84 -1.02
N ASN A 199 -9.13 7.22 -2.19
CA ASN A 199 -8.76 7.90 -3.43
C ASN A 199 -9.98 8.38 -4.21
N LYS A 200 -10.31 9.65 -4.07
CA LYS A 200 -11.46 10.27 -4.76
C LYS A 200 -11.31 10.29 -6.28
N LEU A 201 -10.08 10.20 -6.82
CA LEU A 201 -9.85 10.16 -8.27
C LEU A 201 -10.49 8.96 -8.93
N ILE A 202 -10.64 7.83 -8.23
CA ILE A 202 -11.32 6.62 -8.74
C ILE A 202 -12.74 6.94 -9.23
N ARG A 203 -13.42 7.88 -8.56
CA ARG A 203 -14.77 8.32 -8.94
C ARG A 203 -14.77 9.50 -9.91
N GLN A 204 -13.74 10.34 -9.86
CA GLN A 204 -13.73 11.63 -10.57
C GLN A 204 -13.01 11.58 -11.92
N TYR A 205 -12.12 10.61 -12.11
CA TYR A 205 -11.29 10.51 -13.31
C TYR A 205 -11.27 9.09 -13.85
N GLN A 206 -11.91 8.90 -15.01
CA GLN A 206 -12.14 7.58 -15.61
C GLN A 206 -10.86 6.76 -15.91
N TYR A 207 -9.71 7.41 -16.00
CA TYR A 207 -8.43 6.75 -16.27
C TYR A 207 -7.62 6.46 -15.00
N ALA A 208 -8.12 6.84 -13.82
CA ALA A 208 -7.46 6.52 -12.56
C ALA A 208 -7.66 5.03 -12.23
N THR A 209 -6.56 4.30 -12.10
CA THR A 209 -6.54 2.87 -11.77
C THR A 209 -6.07 2.59 -10.34
N GLY A 210 -5.79 3.62 -9.57
CA GLY A 210 -5.33 3.49 -8.18
C GLY A 210 -4.51 4.70 -7.77
N LEU A 211 -3.53 4.58 -6.88
CA LEU A 211 -3.15 3.30 -6.26
C LEU A 211 -3.40 3.39 -4.76
N LYS A 212 -2.82 4.38 -4.11
CA LYS A 212 -2.92 4.61 -2.67
C LYS A 212 -2.79 6.09 -2.31
N THR A 213 -3.53 6.52 -1.29
CA THR A 213 -3.42 7.85 -0.68
C THR A 213 -2.66 7.79 0.64
N GLY A 214 -2.10 8.93 1.06
CA GLY A 214 -1.50 9.16 2.38
C GLY A 214 -2.06 10.45 2.99
N SER A 215 -2.18 10.50 4.31
CA SER A 215 -2.67 11.67 5.06
C SER A 215 -1.97 11.77 6.41
#